data_266274a2b5ca7a63254695d1f02d58f0
#
_entry.id   266274a2b5ca7a63254695d1f02d58f0
#
_cell.length_a   1.000
_cell.length_b   1.000
_cell.length_c   1.000
_cell.angle_alpha   90.00
_cell.angle_beta   90.00
_cell.angle_gamma   90.00
#
_symmetry.space_group_name_H-M   'P 1'
#
loop_
_entity.id
_entity.type
_entity.pdbx_description
1 polymer ?
#
loop_
_entity_poly.entity_id
_entity_poly.type
_entity_poly.pdbx_seq_one_letter_code
_entity_poly.pdbx_strand_id
1 'polypeptide(L)'
;VFEGVAAMHKIGLVHRGICPENIRVMENDRCRLAGYATVGLRTAGSGLHEQLYEGYSAPEQYSTAEFEGRYTDEYSLAAVFYRMVCGQAPVPAAQRMVSDSNPRAKSVNGSLPLYVSQVLQLGLRLRPMERIQTVPQLYQALSSKEYTAELTRTMKPETPVRTAQPERREHLLSLKALLAGIVILLSILILLTLWSVLGQNRGQTPASQPASEPASSEVLEPQNLVPNFVGMDYAQVQNNREYTGMYLFYVTEEYSDTAPAGQIIQQDPAADTVLKAG
;
A
#
# COMPACT_ATOMS: atom_id res chain seq x y z
N VAL A 1 -27.85 -8.57 -12.53
CA VAL A 1 -26.93 -8.05 -11.50
C VAL A 1 -26.23 -6.80 -12.03
N PHE A 2 -25.55 -6.83 -13.19
CA PHE A 2 -24.80 -5.67 -13.75
C PHE A 2 -25.64 -4.38 -13.80
N GLU A 3 -26.86 -4.43 -14.34
CA GLU A 3 -27.76 -3.27 -14.44
C GLU A 3 -28.10 -2.69 -13.06
N GLY A 4 -28.35 -3.56 -12.07
CA GLY A 4 -28.65 -3.13 -10.70
C GLY A 4 -27.47 -2.42 -10.05
N VAL A 5 -26.25 -2.97 -10.17
CA VAL A 5 -25.02 -2.33 -9.66
C VAL A 5 -24.73 -1.02 -10.38
N ALA A 6 -24.89 -1.00 -11.72
CA ALA A 6 -24.73 0.23 -12.48
C ALA A 6 -25.71 1.34 -12.07
N ALA A 7 -26.97 0.97 -11.75
CA ALA A 7 -27.97 1.92 -11.26
C ALA A 7 -27.60 2.47 -9.87
N MET A 8 -27.10 1.61 -8.97
CA MET A 8 -26.57 2.03 -7.66
C MET A 8 -25.41 3.02 -7.80
N HIS A 9 -24.46 2.71 -8.67
CA HIS A 9 -23.30 3.57 -8.92
C HIS A 9 -23.67 4.95 -9.47
N LYS A 10 -24.76 5.07 -10.23
CA LYS A 10 -25.26 6.37 -10.72
C LYS A 10 -25.70 7.31 -9.60
N ILE A 11 -26.19 6.76 -8.50
CA ILE A 11 -26.62 7.54 -7.32
C ILE A 11 -25.55 7.56 -6.21
N GLY A 12 -24.32 7.16 -6.53
CA GLY A 12 -23.18 7.20 -5.59
C GLY A 12 -23.13 6.06 -4.58
N LEU A 13 -23.96 5.03 -4.70
CA LEU A 13 -23.93 3.88 -3.80
C LEU A 13 -22.97 2.79 -4.31
N VAL A 14 -22.19 2.23 -3.40
CA VAL A 14 -21.30 1.08 -3.61
C VAL A 14 -21.82 -0.07 -2.76
N HIS A 15 -21.95 -1.27 -3.34
CA HIS A 15 -22.55 -2.43 -2.65
C HIS A 15 -21.59 -3.11 -1.69
N ARG A 16 -20.33 -3.32 -2.08
CA ARG A 16 -19.23 -3.89 -1.29
C ARG A 16 -19.37 -5.38 -0.88
N GLY A 17 -20.55 -5.96 -1.04
CA GLY A 17 -20.84 -7.35 -0.67
C GLY A 17 -21.29 -8.21 -1.84
N ILE A 18 -20.75 -7.99 -3.04
CA ILE A 18 -21.12 -8.80 -4.21
C ILE A 18 -20.38 -10.14 -4.14
N CYS A 19 -21.12 -11.18 -3.86
CA CYS A 19 -20.67 -12.57 -3.80
C CYS A 19 -21.83 -13.50 -4.18
N PRO A 20 -21.59 -14.78 -4.47
CA PRO A 20 -22.66 -15.72 -4.83
C PRO A 20 -23.76 -15.82 -3.76
N GLU A 21 -23.41 -15.75 -2.49
CA GLU A 21 -24.34 -15.86 -1.35
C GLU A 21 -25.35 -14.70 -1.34
N ASN A 22 -24.99 -13.55 -1.87
CA ASN A 22 -25.82 -12.34 -1.95
C ASN A 22 -26.54 -12.21 -3.30
N ILE A 23 -26.35 -13.14 -4.24
CA ILE A 23 -27.04 -13.18 -5.52
C ILE A 23 -28.10 -14.29 -5.49
N ARG A 24 -29.35 -13.91 -5.51
CA ARG A 24 -30.49 -14.84 -5.56
C ARG A 24 -31.03 -14.95 -6.96
N VAL A 25 -31.10 -16.18 -7.49
CA VAL A 25 -31.79 -16.47 -8.75
C VAL A 25 -33.28 -16.68 -8.44
N MET A 26 -34.14 -15.96 -9.11
CA MET A 26 -35.60 -16.01 -8.98
C MET A 26 -36.17 -17.00 -10.01
N GLU A 27 -37.43 -17.45 -9.79
CA GLU A 27 -38.12 -18.42 -10.64
C GLU A 27 -38.20 -18.02 -12.14
N ASN A 28 -38.07 -16.72 -12.45
CA ASN A 28 -38.10 -16.18 -13.80
C ASN A 28 -36.68 -15.94 -14.36
N ASP A 29 -35.67 -16.64 -13.87
CA ASP A 29 -34.25 -16.50 -14.23
C ASP A 29 -33.65 -15.10 -13.98
N ARG A 30 -34.38 -14.23 -13.30
CA ARG A 30 -33.85 -12.92 -12.90
C ARG A 30 -32.99 -13.03 -11.64
N CYS A 31 -31.88 -12.33 -11.64
CA CYS A 31 -31.01 -12.27 -10.46
C CYS A 31 -31.34 -11.03 -9.61
N ARG A 32 -31.46 -11.23 -8.31
CA ARG A 32 -31.58 -10.17 -7.32
C ARG A 32 -30.34 -10.13 -6.45
N LEU A 33 -29.76 -8.96 -6.32
CA LEU A 33 -28.63 -8.68 -5.43
C LEU A 33 -29.18 -8.22 -4.06
N ALA A 34 -28.61 -8.74 -2.98
CA ALA A 34 -28.94 -8.43 -1.58
C ALA A 34 -27.65 -8.36 -0.75
N GLY A 35 -27.71 -7.97 0.51
CA GLY A 35 -26.60 -8.06 1.45
C GLY A 35 -25.49 -7.03 1.21
N TYR A 36 -25.77 -5.74 1.52
CA TYR A 36 -24.72 -4.72 1.57
C TYR A 36 -23.70 -5.06 2.64
N ALA A 37 -22.40 -5.02 2.30
CA ALA A 37 -21.36 -5.22 3.29
C ALA A 37 -21.11 -3.97 4.13
N THR A 38 -20.82 -4.20 5.40
CA THR A 38 -20.36 -3.17 6.32
C THR A 38 -18.87 -2.95 6.13
N VAL A 39 -18.44 -1.70 6.04
CA VAL A 39 -17.02 -1.32 5.88
C VAL A 39 -16.35 -1.09 7.22
N GLY A 40 -15.08 -1.47 7.33
CA GLY A 40 -14.30 -1.35 8.56
C GLY A 40 -14.23 0.08 9.11
N LEU A 41 -14.15 1.08 8.23
CA LEU A 41 -14.14 2.49 8.63
C LEU A 41 -15.42 2.91 9.38
N ARG A 42 -16.59 2.36 9.01
CA ARG A 42 -17.88 2.65 9.68
C ARG A 42 -18.06 1.86 10.95
N THR A 43 -17.29 0.80 11.15
CA THR A 43 -17.32 -0.05 12.34
C THR A 43 -16.27 0.37 13.37
N ALA A 44 -15.37 1.29 13.02
CA ALA A 44 -14.35 1.80 13.92
C ALA A 44 -14.99 2.35 15.21
N GLY A 45 -14.55 1.84 16.35
CA GLY A 45 -15.11 2.19 17.66
C GLY A 45 -16.48 1.58 17.99
N SER A 46 -17.03 0.71 17.14
CA SER A 46 -18.23 -0.09 17.41
C SER A 46 -17.85 -1.55 17.67
N GLY A 47 -18.77 -2.36 18.19
CA GLY A 47 -18.59 -3.81 18.30
C GLY A 47 -18.85 -4.57 17.00
N LEU A 48 -18.99 -3.88 15.87
CA LEU A 48 -19.23 -4.48 14.57
C LEU A 48 -17.89 -4.69 13.84
N HIS A 49 -17.84 -5.74 13.03
CA HIS A 49 -16.69 -6.02 12.16
C HIS A 49 -17.09 -5.84 10.70
N GLU A 50 -16.09 -5.53 9.86
CA GLU A 50 -16.27 -5.52 8.41
C GLU A 50 -16.71 -6.91 7.92
N GLN A 51 -17.55 -6.92 6.90
CA GLN A 51 -17.98 -8.15 6.23
C GLN A 51 -17.11 -8.40 5.00
N LEU A 52 -16.21 -9.36 5.11
CA LEU A 52 -15.34 -9.78 4.03
C LEU A 52 -15.79 -11.14 3.48
N TYR A 53 -15.81 -11.25 2.17
CA TYR A 53 -16.17 -12.47 1.44
C TYR A 53 -14.93 -13.00 0.73
N GLU A 54 -14.38 -14.12 1.22
CA GLU A 54 -13.14 -14.69 0.68
C GLU A 54 -13.23 -15.00 -0.83
N GLY A 55 -12.26 -14.50 -1.59
CA GLY A 55 -12.22 -14.61 -3.04
C GLY A 55 -13.06 -13.55 -3.78
N TYR A 56 -13.96 -12.83 -3.10
CA TYR A 56 -14.85 -11.84 -3.72
C TYR A 56 -14.60 -10.41 -3.25
N SER A 57 -14.20 -10.23 -1.99
CA SER A 57 -13.83 -8.90 -1.47
C SER A 57 -12.54 -8.41 -2.12
N ALA A 58 -12.57 -7.14 -2.54
CA ALA A 58 -11.44 -6.47 -3.18
C ALA A 58 -10.33 -6.15 -2.16
N PRO A 59 -9.05 -5.99 -2.59
CA PRO A 59 -7.92 -5.71 -1.71
C PRO A 59 -8.14 -4.53 -0.77
N GLU A 60 -8.71 -3.43 -1.26
CA GLU A 60 -8.99 -2.22 -0.47
C GLU A 60 -9.95 -2.45 0.69
N GLN A 61 -10.78 -3.50 0.65
CA GLN A 61 -11.70 -3.85 1.74
C GLN A 61 -10.98 -4.47 2.95
N TYR A 62 -9.73 -4.89 2.79
CA TYR A 62 -8.89 -5.42 3.87
C TYR A 62 -8.08 -4.33 4.58
N SER A 63 -8.24 -3.07 4.18
CA SER A 63 -7.53 -1.93 4.73
C SER A 63 -8.51 -0.85 5.18
N THR A 64 -8.29 -0.29 6.36
CA THR A 64 -9.05 0.88 6.84
C THR A 64 -8.53 2.19 6.26
N ALA A 65 -7.36 2.16 5.60
CA ALA A 65 -6.71 3.33 5.02
C ALA A 65 -7.04 3.54 3.54
N GLU A 66 -7.63 2.54 2.86
CA GLU A 66 -7.97 2.63 1.45
C GLU A 66 -9.46 2.91 1.26
N PHE A 67 -9.77 3.77 0.28
CA PHE A 67 -11.16 4.08 -0.06
C PHE A 67 -11.77 2.99 -0.92
N GLU A 68 -13.00 2.61 -0.59
CA GLU A 68 -13.83 1.72 -1.36
C GLU A 68 -14.71 2.51 -2.32
N GLY A 69 -14.61 2.21 -3.60
CA GLY A 69 -15.31 2.90 -4.67
C GLY A 69 -16.09 1.96 -5.60
N ARG A 70 -16.52 2.48 -6.73
CA ARG A 70 -17.18 1.66 -7.78
C ARG A 70 -16.30 0.49 -8.21
N TYR A 71 -15.00 0.72 -8.31
CA TYR A 71 -13.99 -0.29 -8.67
C TYR A 71 -13.93 -1.49 -7.69
N THR A 72 -14.42 -1.31 -6.46
CA THR A 72 -14.55 -2.40 -5.47
C THR A 72 -15.62 -3.39 -5.90
N ASP A 73 -16.80 -2.90 -6.31
CA ASP A 73 -17.87 -3.75 -6.82
C ASP A 73 -17.50 -4.42 -8.15
N GLU A 74 -16.70 -3.76 -8.97
CA GLU A 74 -16.22 -4.33 -10.25
C GLU A 74 -15.27 -5.48 -10.05
N TYR A 75 -14.38 -5.41 -9.05
CA TYR A 75 -13.57 -6.55 -8.64
C TYR A 75 -14.46 -7.73 -8.22
N SER A 76 -15.45 -7.47 -7.37
CA SER A 76 -16.35 -8.50 -6.86
C SER A 76 -17.21 -9.11 -7.98
N LEU A 77 -17.70 -8.31 -8.94
CA LEU A 77 -18.40 -8.81 -10.12
C LEU A 77 -17.50 -9.69 -10.98
N ALA A 78 -16.25 -9.26 -11.21
CA ALA A 78 -15.28 -10.07 -11.96
C ALA A 78 -14.96 -11.37 -11.23
N ALA A 79 -14.90 -11.36 -9.89
CA ALA A 79 -14.67 -12.55 -9.07
C ALA A 79 -15.85 -13.54 -9.14
N VAL A 80 -17.08 -13.05 -9.08
CA VAL A 80 -18.28 -13.86 -9.28
C VAL A 80 -18.28 -14.50 -10.68
N PHE A 81 -17.97 -13.71 -11.71
CA PHE A 81 -17.91 -14.20 -13.08
C PHE A 81 -16.77 -15.22 -13.28
N TYR A 82 -15.61 -14.98 -12.65
CA TYR A 82 -14.51 -15.94 -12.63
C TYR A 82 -14.98 -17.27 -12.05
N ARG A 83 -15.68 -17.27 -10.90
CA ARG A 83 -16.24 -18.50 -10.32
C ARG A 83 -17.21 -19.18 -11.27
N MET A 84 -18.08 -18.44 -11.93
CA MET A 84 -19.05 -19.01 -12.89
C MET A 84 -18.38 -19.76 -14.02
N VAL A 85 -17.28 -19.23 -14.56
CA VAL A 85 -16.61 -19.85 -15.72
C VAL A 85 -15.50 -20.83 -15.35
N CYS A 86 -14.93 -20.74 -14.15
CA CYS A 86 -13.84 -21.60 -13.66
C CYS A 86 -14.31 -22.68 -12.68
N GLY A 87 -15.54 -22.60 -12.14
CA GLY A 87 -16.06 -23.50 -11.14
C GLY A 87 -15.53 -23.27 -9.71
N GLN A 88 -14.56 -22.40 -9.54
CA GLN A 88 -13.92 -22.07 -8.27
C GLN A 88 -13.73 -20.56 -8.13
N ALA A 89 -13.74 -20.04 -6.87
CA ALA A 89 -13.47 -18.65 -6.60
C ALA A 89 -12.02 -18.29 -6.95
N PRO A 90 -11.72 -17.01 -7.23
CA PRO A 90 -10.33 -16.54 -7.26
C PRO A 90 -9.63 -16.75 -5.92
N VAL A 91 -8.31 -16.76 -5.93
CA VAL A 91 -7.52 -16.71 -4.69
C VAL A 91 -7.90 -15.45 -3.90
N PRO A 92 -8.14 -15.55 -2.57
CA PRO A 92 -8.50 -14.39 -1.75
C PRO A 92 -7.52 -13.22 -1.90
N ALA A 93 -8.04 -12.00 -1.98
CA ALA A 93 -7.23 -10.80 -2.21
C ALA A 93 -6.13 -10.62 -1.15
N ALA A 94 -6.42 -10.94 0.11
CA ALA A 94 -5.43 -10.88 1.19
C ALA A 94 -4.20 -11.77 0.92
N GLN A 95 -4.39 -12.96 0.37
CA GLN A 95 -3.29 -13.85 -0.01
C GLN A 95 -2.55 -13.32 -1.25
N ARG A 96 -3.31 -12.80 -2.23
CA ARG A 96 -2.74 -12.24 -3.47
C ARG A 96 -1.90 -11.00 -3.23
N MET A 97 -2.21 -10.18 -2.22
CA MET A 97 -1.40 -9.02 -1.84
C MET A 97 0.00 -9.43 -1.36
N VAL A 98 0.13 -10.61 -0.78
CA VAL A 98 1.45 -11.16 -0.39
C VAL A 98 2.18 -11.75 -1.59
N SER A 99 1.46 -12.54 -2.40
CA SER A 99 2.00 -13.16 -3.62
C SER A 99 0.85 -13.45 -4.58
N ASP A 100 0.80 -12.72 -5.71
CA ASP A 100 -0.29 -12.90 -6.67
C ASP A 100 -0.14 -14.20 -7.45
N SER A 101 -0.77 -15.24 -6.94
CA SER A 101 -0.82 -16.59 -7.50
C SER A 101 -2.15 -16.93 -8.17
N ASN A 102 -3.04 -15.95 -8.41
CA ASN A 102 -4.34 -16.22 -9.01
C ASN A 102 -4.20 -16.77 -10.44
N PRO A 103 -4.68 -18.01 -10.73
CA PRO A 103 -4.55 -18.57 -12.05
C PRO A 103 -5.43 -17.80 -13.06
N ARG A 104 -4.94 -17.70 -14.30
CA ARG A 104 -5.73 -17.12 -15.39
C ARG A 104 -6.94 -17.99 -15.69
N ALA A 105 -8.12 -17.40 -15.92
CA ALA A 105 -9.34 -18.15 -16.19
C ALA A 105 -9.18 -19.13 -17.37
N LYS A 106 -8.43 -18.74 -18.43
CA LYS A 106 -8.13 -19.61 -19.57
C LYS A 106 -7.29 -20.83 -19.20
N SER A 107 -6.41 -20.74 -18.21
CA SER A 107 -5.62 -21.89 -17.76
C SER A 107 -6.44 -22.86 -16.91
N VAL A 108 -7.49 -22.38 -16.23
CA VAL A 108 -8.41 -23.21 -15.45
C VAL A 108 -9.47 -23.84 -16.37
N ASN A 109 -10.06 -23.05 -17.25
CA ASN A 109 -11.05 -23.50 -18.22
C ASN A 109 -10.51 -23.27 -19.65
N GLY A 110 -9.96 -24.33 -20.23
CA GLY A 110 -9.36 -24.31 -21.56
C GLY A 110 -10.34 -23.99 -22.71
N SER A 111 -11.66 -24.15 -22.50
CA SER A 111 -12.69 -23.81 -23.50
C SER A 111 -13.04 -22.32 -23.52
N LEU A 112 -12.67 -21.56 -22.46
CA LEU A 112 -13.01 -20.15 -22.34
C LEU A 112 -12.35 -19.31 -23.45
N PRO A 113 -13.07 -18.37 -24.11
CA PRO A 113 -12.44 -17.45 -25.04
C PRO A 113 -11.34 -16.62 -24.38
N LEU A 114 -10.23 -16.40 -25.10
CA LEU A 114 -9.07 -15.68 -24.54
C LEU A 114 -9.45 -14.28 -24.07
N TYR A 115 -10.29 -13.56 -24.82
CA TYR A 115 -10.69 -12.20 -24.46
C TYR A 115 -11.44 -12.15 -23.12
N VAL A 116 -12.30 -13.13 -22.82
CA VAL A 116 -12.99 -13.23 -21.53
C VAL A 116 -11.99 -13.41 -20.38
N SER A 117 -10.98 -14.29 -20.57
CA SER A 117 -9.91 -14.45 -19.57
C SER A 117 -9.09 -13.17 -19.37
N GLN A 118 -8.89 -12.39 -20.42
CA GLN A 118 -8.23 -11.08 -20.32
C GLN A 118 -9.07 -10.07 -19.53
N VAL A 119 -10.38 -10.00 -19.78
CA VAL A 119 -11.31 -9.13 -19.02
C VAL A 119 -11.28 -9.48 -17.54
N LEU A 120 -11.37 -10.77 -17.21
CA LEU A 120 -11.31 -11.22 -15.82
C LEU A 120 -9.96 -10.89 -15.16
N GLN A 121 -8.86 -10.98 -15.91
CA GLN A 121 -7.56 -10.56 -15.41
C GLN A 121 -7.49 -9.05 -15.14
N LEU A 122 -8.12 -8.22 -15.98
CA LEU A 122 -8.21 -6.77 -15.77
C LEU A 122 -9.10 -6.42 -14.59
N GLY A 123 -10.28 -7.05 -14.46
CA GLY A 123 -11.21 -6.81 -13.35
C GLY A 123 -10.66 -7.26 -11.99
N LEU A 124 -9.82 -8.30 -11.97
CA LEU A 124 -9.22 -8.87 -10.76
C LEU A 124 -7.84 -8.29 -10.41
N ARG A 125 -7.40 -7.17 -10.99
CA ARG A 125 -6.14 -6.52 -10.60
C ARG A 125 -6.21 -6.04 -9.16
N LEU A 126 -5.08 -6.15 -8.45
CA LEU A 126 -5.02 -5.77 -7.03
C LEU A 126 -5.11 -4.25 -6.84
N ARG A 127 -4.47 -3.48 -7.72
CA ARG A 127 -4.51 -2.02 -7.66
C ARG A 127 -5.80 -1.48 -8.27
N PRO A 128 -6.62 -0.69 -7.55
CA PRO A 128 -7.88 -0.17 -8.06
C PRO A 128 -7.76 0.60 -9.38
N MET A 129 -6.74 1.45 -9.50
CA MET A 129 -6.53 2.28 -10.70
C MET A 129 -6.15 1.49 -11.96
N GLU A 130 -5.72 0.25 -11.80
CA GLU A 130 -5.39 -0.63 -12.91
C GLU A 130 -6.57 -1.49 -13.38
N ARG A 131 -7.70 -1.44 -12.66
CA ARG A 131 -8.92 -2.20 -12.97
C ARG A 131 -9.78 -1.50 -14.01
N ILE A 132 -10.72 -2.24 -14.56
CA ILE A 132 -11.89 -1.69 -15.24
C ILE A 132 -12.63 -0.80 -14.25
N GLN A 133 -12.99 0.43 -14.66
CA GLN A 133 -13.46 1.46 -13.73
C GLN A 133 -15.00 1.56 -13.63
N THR A 134 -15.73 0.95 -14.53
CA THR A 134 -17.19 1.01 -14.52
C THR A 134 -17.84 -0.30 -14.92
N VAL A 135 -18.98 -0.61 -14.28
CA VAL A 135 -19.78 -1.81 -14.59
C VAL A 135 -20.19 -1.89 -16.05
N PRO A 136 -20.61 -0.81 -16.72
CA PRO A 136 -20.88 -0.85 -18.16
C PRO A 136 -19.65 -1.25 -18.99
N GLN A 137 -18.45 -0.76 -18.65
CA GLN A 137 -17.21 -1.17 -19.33
C GLN A 137 -16.94 -2.66 -19.15
N LEU A 138 -17.10 -3.19 -17.91
CA LEU A 138 -16.93 -4.60 -17.63
C LEU A 138 -17.90 -5.46 -18.44
N TYR A 139 -19.18 -5.07 -18.46
CA TYR A 139 -20.20 -5.76 -19.24
C TYR A 139 -19.89 -5.75 -20.75
N GLN A 140 -19.52 -4.59 -21.28
CA GLN A 140 -19.18 -4.44 -22.70
C GLN A 140 -17.93 -5.24 -23.08
N ALA A 141 -16.92 -5.27 -22.22
CA ALA A 141 -15.71 -6.06 -22.42
C ALA A 141 -16.00 -7.57 -22.42
N LEU A 142 -16.87 -8.05 -21.54
CA LEU A 142 -17.31 -9.45 -21.52
C LEU A 142 -18.14 -9.82 -22.76
N SER A 143 -18.78 -8.85 -23.41
CA SER A 143 -19.69 -9.06 -24.55
C SER A 143 -19.03 -8.86 -25.92
N SER A 144 -17.89 -8.15 -26.01
CA SER A 144 -17.22 -7.81 -27.28
C SER A 144 -15.72 -8.04 -27.20
N LYS A 145 -15.22 -8.90 -28.10
CA LYS A 145 -13.80 -9.17 -28.28
C LYS A 145 -13.04 -7.92 -28.76
N GLU A 146 -13.64 -7.15 -29.66
CA GLU A 146 -13.07 -5.92 -30.23
C GLU A 146 -12.89 -4.85 -29.14
N TYR A 147 -13.92 -4.66 -28.32
CA TYR A 147 -13.85 -3.74 -27.19
C TYR A 147 -12.80 -4.18 -26.18
N THR A 148 -12.69 -5.47 -25.88
CA THR A 148 -11.65 -6.00 -24.99
C THR A 148 -10.25 -5.77 -25.54
N ALA A 149 -10.04 -5.92 -26.84
CA ALA A 149 -8.75 -5.67 -27.44
C ALA A 149 -8.33 -4.20 -27.32
N GLU A 150 -9.25 -3.27 -27.50
CA GLU A 150 -9.02 -1.83 -27.32
C GLU A 150 -8.76 -1.49 -25.85
N LEU A 151 -9.61 -2.00 -24.96
CA LEU A 151 -9.47 -1.80 -23.51
C LEU A 151 -8.14 -2.34 -23.00
N THR A 152 -7.71 -3.53 -23.44
CA THR A 152 -6.43 -4.13 -23.04
C THR A 152 -5.25 -3.28 -23.53
N ARG A 153 -5.37 -2.63 -24.68
CA ARG A 153 -4.33 -1.75 -25.21
C ARG A 153 -4.19 -0.48 -24.37
N THR A 154 -5.31 0.14 -24.00
CA THR A 154 -5.35 1.38 -23.21
C THR A 154 -5.00 1.16 -21.74
N MET A 155 -5.40 0.02 -21.18
CA MET A 155 -5.13 -0.35 -19.77
C MET A 155 -3.85 -1.16 -19.59
N LYS A 156 -3.05 -1.36 -20.65
CA LYS A 156 -1.72 -1.95 -20.48
C LYS A 156 -0.95 -1.01 -19.54
N PRO A 157 -0.43 -1.50 -18.38
CA PRO A 157 0.45 -0.68 -17.58
C PRO A 157 1.54 -0.18 -18.53
N GLU A 158 1.80 1.11 -18.55
CA GLU A 158 3.05 1.60 -19.11
C GLU A 158 4.11 0.75 -18.43
N THR A 159 4.81 -0.08 -19.20
CA THR A 159 5.97 -0.79 -18.68
C THR A 159 6.76 0.29 -17.98
N PRO A 160 7.02 0.18 -16.65
CA PRO A 160 7.88 1.15 -16.01
C PRO A 160 9.09 1.22 -16.93
N VAL A 161 9.35 2.42 -17.47
CA VAL A 161 10.57 2.68 -18.22
C VAL A 161 11.59 2.02 -17.36
N ARG A 162 12.23 1.00 -17.90
CA ARG A 162 13.27 0.22 -17.24
C ARG A 162 14.32 1.26 -16.94
N THR A 163 14.14 1.95 -15.82
CA THR A 163 15.22 2.69 -15.21
C THR A 163 16.24 1.61 -15.03
N ALA A 164 17.28 1.70 -15.88
CA ALA A 164 18.39 0.77 -15.88
C ALA A 164 18.65 0.50 -14.40
N GLN A 165 18.39 -0.72 -13.94
CA GLN A 165 18.80 -1.10 -12.60
C GLN A 165 20.28 -0.76 -12.59
N PRO A 166 20.73 0.13 -11.68
CA PRO A 166 22.16 0.30 -11.50
C PRO A 166 22.65 -1.11 -11.25
N GLU A 167 23.52 -1.56 -12.16
CA GLU A 167 24.01 -2.94 -12.17
C GLU A 167 24.48 -3.28 -10.76
N ARG A 168 23.94 -4.33 -10.18
CA ARG A 168 24.30 -4.86 -8.85
C ARG A 168 25.81 -5.09 -8.67
N ARG A 169 26.61 -4.89 -9.74
CA ARG A 169 28.06 -4.94 -9.77
C ARG A 169 28.74 -3.75 -9.12
N GLU A 170 28.16 -2.54 -9.16
CA GLU A 170 28.82 -1.37 -8.59
C GLU A 170 28.79 -1.35 -7.07
N HIS A 171 27.72 -1.85 -6.43
CA HIS A 171 27.67 -1.91 -4.96
C HIS A 171 28.65 -2.91 -4.34
N LEU A 172 28.95 -4.01 -5.02
CA LEU A 172 29.93 -4.99 -4.55
C LEU A 172 31.36 -4.45 -4.66
N LEU A 173 31.66 -3.64 -5.69
CA LEU A 173 32.93 -2.97 -5.83
C LEU A 173 33.09 -1.83 -4.82
N SER A 174 32.00 -1.06 -4.58
CA SER A 174 31.95 -0.01 -3.56
C SER A 174 32.12 -0.58 -2.15
N LEU A 175 31.47 -1.70 -1.83
CA LEU A 175 31.60 -2.34 -0.52
C LEU A 175 33.02 -2.91 -0.29
N LYS A 176 33.65 -3.48 -1.31
CA LYS A 176 35.04 -3.94 -1.25
C LYS A 176 36.03 -2.79 -1.11
N ALA A 177 35.79 -1.68 -1.82
CA ALA A 177 36.58 -0.47 -1.69
C ALA A 177 36.45 0.17 -0.29
N LEU A 178 35.23 0.18 0.26
CA LEU A 178 34.97 0.66 1.63
C LEU A 178 35.67 -0.19 2.67
N LEU A 179 35.59 -1.53 2.56
CA LEU A 179 36.27 -2.45 3.45
C LEU A 179 37.80 -2.33 3.34
N ALA A 180 38.34 -2.18 2.14
CA ALA A 180 39.77 -1.92 1.93
C ALA A 180 40.19 -0.60 2.58
N GLY A 181 39.39 0.46 2.47
CA GLY A 181 39.63 1.75 3.13
C GLY A 181 39.65 1.64 4.65
N ILE A 182 38.73 0.87 5.25
CA ILE A 182 38.68 0.63 6.69
C ILE A 182 39.92 -0.14 7.17
N VAL A 183 40.36 -1.15 6.43
CA VAL A 183 41.57 -1.92 6.76
C VAL A 183 42.83 -1.04 6.71
N ILE A 184 42.94 -0.15 5.70
CA ILE A 184 44.05 0.79 5.60
C ILE A 184 44.02 1.80 6.77
N LEU A 185 42.86 2.34 7.13
CA LEU A 185 42.72 3.25 8.27
C LEU A 185 43.08 2.59 9.59
N LEU A 186 42.65 1.34 9.83
CA LEU A 186 43.04 0.58 11.03
C LEU A 186 44.50 0.28 11.07
N SER A 187 45.16 -0.05 9.97
CA SER A 187 46.61 -0.29 9.92
C SER A 187 47.41 0.99 10.19
N ILE A 188 46.96 2.15 9.70
CA ILE A 188 47.58 3.45 10.02
C ILE A 188 47.40 3.78 11.49
N LEU A 189 46.23 3.52 12.09
CA LEU A 189 45.97 3.75 13.50
C LEU A 189 46.88 2.86 14.40
N ILE A 190 47.05 1.60 14.04
CA ILE A 190 47.95 0.67 14.72
C ILE A 190 49.42 1.16 14.64
N LEU A 191 49.85 1.62 13.47
CA LEU A 191 51.20 2.17 13.30
C LEU A 191 51.41 3.45 14.12
N LEU A 192 50.42 4.32 14.19
CA LEU A 192 50.51 5.55 15.01
C LEU A 192 50.52 5.22 16.51
N THR A 193 49.73 4.24 16.95
CA THR A 193 49.77 3.79 18.38
C THR A 193 51.08 3.11 18.73
N LEU A 194 51.65 2.28 17.83
CA LEU A 194 52.98 1.72 18.01
C LEU A 194 54.06 2.83 18.09
N TRP A 195 53.99 3.82 17.24
CA TRP A 195 54.94 4.93 17.26
C TRP A 195 54.81 5.79 18.50
N SER A 196 53.58 6.01 19.00
CA SER A 196 53.30 6.67 20.27
C SER A 196 53.87 5.92 21.45
N VAL A 197 53.72 4.58 21.48
CA VAL A 197 54.20 3.71 22.58
C VAL A 197 55.75 3.60 22.55
N LEU A 198 56.36 3.51 21.37
CA LEU A 198 57.82 3.51 21.24
C LEU A 198 58.46 4.87 21.49
N GLY A 199 57.71 5.96 21.26
CA GLY A 199 58.19 7.34 21.47
C GLY A 199 58.14 7.82 22.95
N GLN A 200 57.35 7.14 23.80
CA GLN A 200 57.14 7.55 25.21
C GLN A 200 58.17 7.00 26.21
N ASN A 201 59.22 6.35 25.75
CA ASN A 201 60.23 5.84 26.70
C ASN A 201 61.41 6.80 26.90
N ARG A 202 61.14 8.09 27.10
CA ARG A 202 62.12 9.05 27.63
C ARG A 202 61.44 10.10 28.52
N GLY A 203 61.54 9.87 29.85
CA GLY A 203 61.76 10.94 30.83
C GLY A 203 60.53 11.40 31.66
N GLN A 204 60.45 10.87 32.89
CA GLN A 204 60.24 11.53 34.19
C GLN A 204 58.87 12.09 34.61
N THR A 205 58.29 11.39 35.54
CA THR A 205 57.79 11.52 36.94
C THR A 205 57.24 12.87 37.46
N PRO A 206 56.55 12.88 38.61
CA PRO A 206 55.08 13.03 38.69
C PRO A 206 54.66 14.27 39.56
N ALA A 207 53.46 14.73 39.45
CA ALA A 207 52.84 15.49 40.53
C ALA A 207 51.31 15.54 40.43
N SER A 208 50.66 14.97 41.48
CA SER A 208 49.50 15.46 42.22
C SER A 208 48.16 15.65 41.53
N GLN A 209 47.21 14.84 41.95
CA GLN A 209 45.75 15.05 42.00
C GLN A 209 45.36 16.40 42.67
N PRO A 210 44.12 16.92 42.48
CA PRO A 210 42.91 16.23 42.96
C PRO A 210 41.66 16.35 42.09
N ALA A 211 40.77 15.43 42.36
CA ALA A 211 39.36 15.26 42.10
C ALA A 211 38.49 16.47 41.69
N SER A 212 37.67 16.23 40.72
CA SER A 212 36.23 16.58 40.76
C SER A 212 35.51 15.81 39.64
N GLU A 213 34.58 14.95 40.05
CA GLU A 213 33.48 14.49 39.24
C GLU A 213 32.70 15.70 38.67
N PRO A 214 32.22 15.59 37.46
CA PRO A 214 30.79 15.82 37.31
C PRO A 214 30.07 14.85 36.37
N ALA A 215 28.90 14.50 36.83
CA ALA A 215 27.65 14.30 36.12
C ALA A 215 27.66 13.44 34.85
N SER A 216 27.07 12.30 35.03
CA SER A 216 26.32 11.51 34.06
C SER A 216 25.69 12.38 32.94
N SER A 217 26.23 12.33 31.75
CA SER A 217 25.51 12.75 30.57
C SER A 217 24.68 11.55 30.09
N GLU A 218 23.39 11.58 30.44
CA GLU A 218 22.39 10.77 29.76
C GLU A 218 22.52 11.04 28.26
N VAL A 219 22.86 10.01 27.51
CA VAL A 219 22.71 9.98 26.06
C VAL A 219 21.21 9.96 25.79
N LEU A 220 20.63 11.13 25.51
CA LEU A 220 19.27 11.27 25.00
C LEU A 220 19.22 10.53 23.66
N GLU A 221 18.55 9.39 23.62
CA GLU A 221 18.12 8.79 22.37
C GLU A 221 17.29 9.83 21.58
N PRO A 222 17.39 9.88 20.23
CA PRO A 222 16.60 10.81 19.44
C PRO A 222 15.13 10.51 19.66
N GLN A 223 14.43 11.38 20.40
CA GLN A 223 13.00 11.29 20.62
C GLN A 223 12.31 11.63 19.30
N ASN A 224 11.54 10.70 18.74
CA ASN A 224 10.68 10.93 17.60
C ASN A 224 9.51 11.85 18.03
N LEU A 225 9.69 13.15 17.92
CA LEU A 225 8.67 14.16 18.18
C LEU A 225 7.78 14.34 16.95
N VAL A 226 6.48 14.44 17.16
CA VAL A 226 5.51 14.75 16.09
C VAL A 226 5.72 16.18 15.61
N PRO A 227 5.96 16.41 14.30
CA PRO A 227 6.03 17.76 13.74
C PRO A 227 4.68 18.51 13.84
N ASN A 228 4.72 19.82 13.81
CA ASN A 228 3.50 20.62 13.69
C ASN A 228 3.06 20.70 12.22
N PHE A 229 1.95 20.05 11.90
CA PHE A 229 1.35 20.05 10.56
C PHE A 229 0.20 21.05 10.44
N VAL A 230 -0.35 21.57 11.56
CA VAL A 230 -1.47 22.52 11.55
C VAL A 230 -1.07 23.81 10.83
N GLY A 231 -1.88 24.21 9.87
CA GLY A 231 -1.62 25.37 9.00
C GLY A 231 -0.87 25.04 7.71
N MET A 232 -0.31 23.84 7.57
CA MET A 232 0.35 23.39 6.33
C MET A 232 -0.68 22.93 5.29
N ASP A 233 -0.31 23.00 4.01
CA ASP A 233 -1.07 22.40 2.92
C ASP A 233 -0.89 20.87 2.93
N TYR A 234 -2.00 20.13 2.96
CA TYR A 234 -1.98 18.67 3.05
C TYR A 234 -1.25 18.02 1.86
N ALA A 235 -1.42 18.56 0.65
CA ALA A 235 -0.75 18.01 -0.53
C ALA A 235 0.79 18.18 -0.44
N GLN A 236 1.27 19.23 0.19
CA GLN A 236 2.71 19.40 0.45
C GLN A 236 3.22 18.40 1.48
N VAL A 237 2.47 18.17 2.56
CA VAL A 237 2.81 17.18 3.59
C VAL A 237 2.82 15.77 3.00
N GLN A 238 1.81 15.42 2.20
CA GLN A 238 1.70 14.12 1.55
C GLN A 238 2.81 13.84 0.52
N ASN A 239 3.30 14.88 -0.17
CA ASN A 239 4.39 14.76 -1.14
C ASN A 239 5.79 14.80 -0.51
N ASN A 240 5.90 15.11 0.78
CA ASN A 240 7.17 15.13 1.48
C ASN A 240 7.57 13.71 1.92
N ARG A 241 8.64 13.17 1.32
CA ARG A 241 9.15 11.82 1.58
C ARG A 241 9.64 11.63 3.02
N GLU A 242 10.08 12.67 3.68
CA GLU A 242 10.51 12.62 5.07
C GLU A 242 9.32 12.32 5.99
N TYR A 243 8.18 12.97 5.76
CA TYR A 243 6.97 12.75 6.54
C TYR A 243 6.28 11.42 6.20
N THR A 244 6.11 11.13 4.91
CA THR A 244 5.45 9.89 4.48
C THR A 244 6.29 8.63 4.72
N GLY A 245 7.59 8.77 4.94
CA GLY A 245 8.47 7.68 5.36
C GLY A 245 8.43 7.37 6.86
N MET A 246 8.00 8.32 7.69
CA MET A 246 7.99 8.20 9.15
C MET A 246 6.59 8.11 9.76
N TYR A 247 5.57 8.71 9.11
CA TYR A 247 4.21 8.82 9.64
C TYR A 247 3.18 8.24 8.68
N LEU A 248 2.17 7.60 9.24
CA LEU A 248 0.96 7.22 8.54
C LEU A 248 -0.13 8.24 8.86
N PHE A 249 -0.65 8.92 7.82
CA PHE A 249 -1.66 9.96 7.98
C PHE A 249 -3.06 9.42 7.79
N TYR A 250 -3.92 9.62 8.77
CA TYR A 250 -5.37 9.43 8.67
C TYR A 250 -6.01 10.81 8.51
N VAL A 251 -6.74 11.01 7.42
CA VAL A 251 -7.29 12.32 7.06
C VAL A 251 -8.81 12.29 7.08
N THR A 252 -9.39 13.27 7.75
CA THR A 252 -10.82 13.60 7.70
C THR A 252 -10.98 15.01 7.14
N GLU A 253 -11.94 15.19 6.24
CA GLU A 253 -12.26 16.52 5.69
C GLU A 253 -13.37 17.17 6.52
N GLU A 254 -13.17 18.42 6.89
CA GLU A 254 -14.13 19.23 7.63
C GLU A 254 -14.28 20.61 6.96
N TYR A 255 -15.50 21.15 6.95
CA TYR A 255 -15.74 22.51 6.46
C TYR A 255 -15.23 23.54 7.47
N SER A 256 -14.46 24.50 6.99
CA SER A 256 -13.95 25.62 7.78
C SER A 256 -14.23 26.94 7.08
N ASP A 257 -14.81 27.90 7.80
CA ASP A 257 -15.03 29.26 7.30
C ASP A 257 -13.75 30.12 7.35
N THR A 258 -12.70 29.63 8.03
CA THR A 258 -11.48 30.41 8.31
C THR A 258 -10.23 29.87 7.64
N ALA A 259 -10.21 28.61 7.23
CA ALA A 259 -9.05 27.97 6.60
C ALA A 259 -9.31 27.72 5.11
N PRO A 260 -8.33 27.97 4.22
CA PRO A 260 -8.44 27.63 2.80
C PRO A 260 -8.55 26.11 2.61
N ALA A 261 -9.19 25.70 1.50
CA ALA A 261 -9.32 24.30 1.13
C ALA A 261 -7.95 23.62 1.01
N GLY A 262 -7.80 22.42 1.59
CA GLY A 262 -6.55 21.65 1.61
C GLY A 262 -5.61 21.99 2.75
N GLN A 263 -5.91 22.97 3.58
CA GLN A 263 -5.10 23.29 4.76
C GLN A 263 -5.46 22.38 5.94
N ILE A 264 -4.45 21.92 6.66
CA ILE A 264 -4.61 21.12 7.88
C ILE A 264 -5.05 22.05 9.01
N ILE A 265 -6.25 21.84 9.54
CA ILE A 265 -6.83 22.67 10.61
C ILE A 265 -6.64 22.08 12.01
N GLN A 266 -6.44 20.77 12.08
CA GLN A 266 -6.24 20.06 13.35
C GLN A 266 -5.35 18.83 13.12
N GLN A 267 -4.61 18.42 14.14
CA GLN A 267 -3.84 17.17 14.16
C GLN A 267 -3.97 16.45 15.49
N ASP A 268 -3.93 15.13 15.45
CA ASP A 268 -3.83 14.24 16.60
C ASP A 268 -2.85 13.09 16.22
N PRO A 269 -1.77 12.84 16.96
CA PRO A 269 -1.33 13.53 18.20
C PRO A 269 -0.92 15.00 17.99
N ALA A 270 -0.96 15.78 19.08
CA ALA A 270 -0.49 17.17 19.05
C ALA A 270 0.99 17.26 18.66
N ALA A 271 1.41 18.42 18.13
CA ALA A 271 2.83 18.70 17.88
C ALA A 271 3.68 18.47 19.13
N ASP A 272 4.94 18.09 18.95
CA ASP A 272 5.91 17.79 20.02
C ASP A 272 5.54 16.60 20.93
N THR A 273 4.54 15.81 20.58
CA THR A 273 4.25 14.54 21.26
C THR A 273 5.32 13.50 20.91
N VAL A 274 5.83 12.79 21.92
CA VAL A 274 6.77 11.69 21.73
C VAL A 274 6.02 10.45 21.28
N LEU A 275 6.32 9.95 20.06
CA LEU A 275 5.77 8.71 19.55
C LEU A 275 6.65 7.52 19.94
N LYS A 276 6.00 6.45 20.38
CA LYS A 276 6.67 5.14 20.55
C LYS A 276 6.75 4.44 19.19
N ALA A 277 7.86 3.74 18.97
CA ALA A 277 8.01 2.93 17.78
C ALA A 277 6.91 1.86 17.69
N GLY A 278 6.28 1.77 16.49
CA GLY A 278 5.21 0.81 16.20
C GLY A 278 3.82 1.20 16.64
#